data_974a57a15c4899f88421c1899eb00e4f
#
_entry.id   974a57a15c4899f88421c1899eb00e4f
#
_cell.length_a   1.000
_cell.length_b   1.000
_cell.length_c   1.000
_cell.angle_alpha   90.00
_cell.angle_beta   90.00
_cell.angle_gamma   90.00
#
_symmetry.space_group_name_H-M   'P 1'
#
loop_
_entity.id
_entity.type
_entity.pdbx_description
1 polymer ?
#
loop_
_entity_poly.entity_id
_entity_poly.type
_entity_poly.pdbx_seq_one_letter_code
_entity_poly.pdbx_strand_id
1 'polypeptide(L)'
;MRVQAGWSAAVNPHRWPSAMSVKVDLDRLADELADYSYAYLITVGDDYHAHTVAVDPVLADGVIDVGSIGSSTRKNLASHDGVTLVWPPREPGGYSLIVDGRGEPADTDALKIVPTRAVLHRKATPGTVTKPGCKDDCMPLETG
;
A
#
# COMPACT_ATOMS: atom_id res chain seq x y z
N MET A 1 -4.29 -12.93 11.07
CA MET A 1 -4.67 -13.08 10.68
C MET A 1 -4.73 -13.61 10.16
N ARG A 2 -4.76 -13.70 9.78
CA ARG A 2 -4.80 -14.10 9.17
C ARG A 2 -5.31 -13.93 8.18
N VAL A 3 -5.04 -13.99 7.55
CA VAL A 3 -5.39 -13.78 6.58
C VAL A 3 -6.36 -14.16 6.10
N GLN A 4 -6.70 -14.47 6.13
CA GLN A 4 -7.56 -14.83 5.74
C GLN A 4 -8.45 -15.13 5.91
N ALA A 5 -8.41 -15.20 6.67
CA ALA A 5 -9.39 -15.64 7.05
C ALA A 5 -10.60 -15.25 6.54
N GLY A 6 -11.24 -14.46 7.02
CA GLY A 6 -12.44 -14.09 6.44
C GLY A 6 -12.33 -13.93 4.98
N TRP A 7 -11.17 -13.63 4.55
CA TRP A 7 -10.96 -13.46 3.14
C TRP A 7 -11.30 -14.71 2.37
N SER A 8 -10.74 -15.79 2.78
CA SER A 8 -11.01 -17.00 2.02
C SER A 8 -12.44 -17.46 2.22
N ALA A 9 -12.98 -17.29 3.40
CA ALA A 9 -14.34 -17.73 3.63
C ALA A 9 -15.34 -16.90 2.87
N ALA A 10 -15.03 -15.64 2.69
CA ALA A 10 -15.96 -14.77 2.02
C ALA A 10 -15.84 -14.85 0.52
N VAL A 11 -14.88 -15.53 0.00
CA VAL A 11 -14.68 -15.53 -1.40
C VAL A 11 -15.86 -16.12 -2.12
N ASN A 12 -16.40 -15.37 -3.01
CA ASN A 12 -17.41 -15.82 -3.91
C ASN A 12 -16.71 -16.39 -5.13
N PRO A 13 -16.98 -17.63 -5.47
CA PRO A 13 -16.25 -18.23 -6.59
C PRO A 13 -16.41 -17.51 -7.91
N HIS A 14 -17.37 -16.61 -8.01
CA HIS A 14 -17.55 -15.83 -9.22
C HIS A 14 -16.88 -14.46 -9.16
N ARG A 15 -16.14 -14.19 -8.10
CA ARG A 15 -15.54 -12.89 -7.90
C ARG A 15 -14.05 -12.96 -7.72
N TRP A 16 -13.41 -13.77 -8.48
CA TRP A 16 -11.97 -13.89 -8.37
C TRP A 16 -11.32 -12.59 -8.81
N PRO A 17 -10.42 -12.08 -8.03
CA PRO A 17 -9.74 -10.86 -8.41
C PRO A 17 -8.80 -11.15 -9.56
N SER A 18 -8.54 -10.12 -10.34
CA SER A 18 -7.53 -10.21 -11.39
C SER A 18 -6.14 -10.02 -10.83
N ALA A 19 -6.02 -9.76 -9.54
CA ALA A 19 -4.75 -9.58 -8.86
C ALA A 19 -4.87 -10.09 -7.43
N MET A 20 -3.73 -10.41 -6.82
CA MET A 20 -3.71 -10.90 -5.47
C MET A 20 -3.40 -9.74 -4.51
N SER A 21 -4.17 -9.64 -3.46
CA SER A 21 -3.92 -8.67 -2.41
C SER A 21 -3.95 -9.40 -1.07
N VAL A 22 -2.95 -9.18 -0.27
CA VAL A 22 -2.83 -9.78 1.04
C VAL A 22 -2.70 -8.68 2.06
N LYS A 23 -3.58 -8.66 3.03
CA LYS A 23 -3.58 -7.64 4.06
C LYS A 23 -2.37 -7.79 4.96
N VAL A 24 -1.78 -6.66 5.33
CA VAL A 24 -0.66 -6.62 6.26
C VAL A 24 -1.14 -5.91 7.52
N ASP A 25 -0.90 -6.53 8.66
CA ASP A 25 -1.20 -5.87 9.93
C ASP A 25 -0.29 -4.68 10.12
N LEU A 26 -0.84 -3.58 10.60
CA LEU A 26 -0.06 -2.36 10.72
C LEU A 26 1.09 -2.49 11.72
N ASP A 27 0.93 -3.31 12.73
CA ASP A 27 2.01 -3.50 13.69
C ASP A 27 3.15 -4.34 13.12
N ARG A 28 2.99 -4.89 11.92
CA ARG A 28 4.05 -5.61 11.23
C ARG A 28 4.62 -4.81 10.07
N LEU A 29 4.16 -3.60 9.92
CA LEU A 29 4.56 -2.79 8.77
C LEU A 29 6.06 -2.50 8.77
N ALA A 30 6.66 -2.32 9.92
CA ALA A 30 8.10 -2.07 9.99
C ALA A 30 8.90 -3.24 9.42
N ASP A 31 8.46 -4.45 9.69
CA ASP A 31 9.15 -5.63 9.18
C ASP A 31 9.03 -5.70 7.66
N GLU A 32 7.84 -5.40 7.14
CA GLU A 32 7.65 -5.42 5.70
C GLU A 32 8.49 -4.35 5.01
N LEU A 33 8.55 -3.18 5.59
CA LEU A 33 9.28 -2.08 4.96
C LEU A 33 10.76 -2.34 4.83
N ALA A 34 11.31 -3.24 5.62
CA ALA A 34 12.73 -3.56 5.54
C ALA A 34 13.10 -4.11 4.16
N ASP A 35 12.15 -4.66 3.43
CA ASP A 35 12.41 -5.23 2.12
C ASP A 35 12.19 -4.27 0.97
N TYR A 36 11.91 -3.02 1.26
CA TYR A 36 11.57 -2.06 0.21
C TYR A 36 12.50 -0.85 0.27
N SER A 37 12.59 -0.14 -0.85
CA SER A 37 13.46 1.03 -0.94
C SER A 37 12.64 2.30 -0.85
N TYR A 38 12.18 2.77 -1.96
CA TYR A 38 11.48 4.04 -2.05
C TYR A 38 9.99 3.78 -2.34
N ALA A 39 9.20 4.83 -2.24
CA ALA A 39 7.79 4.73 -2.52
C ALA A 39 7.35 5.86 -3.43
N TYR A 40 6.17 5.70 -3.99
CA TYR A 40 5.46 6.79 -4.63
C TYR A 40 4.35 7.24 -3.70
N LEU A 41 4.28 8.55 -3.51
CA LEU A 41 3.20 9.15 -2.74
C LEU A 41 2.14 9.64 -3.71
N ILE A 42 0.91 9.22 -3.47
CA ILE A 42 -0.22 9.56 -4.32
C ILE A 42 -1.18 10.39 -3.50
N THR A 43 -1.47 11.59 -3.98
CA THR A 43 -2.45 12.49 -3.39
C THR A 43 -3.46 12.87 -4.46
N VAL A 44 -4.61 13.37 -4.04
CA VAL A 44 -5.70 13.67 -4.96
C VAL A 44 -6.15 15.11 -4.75
N GLY A 45 -6.24 15.86 -5.84
CA GLY A 45 -6.67 17.24 -5.79
C GLY A 45 -8.18 17.38 -5.77
N ASP A 46 -8.65 18.61 -5.71
CA ASP A 46 -10.08 18.88 -5.68
C ASP A 46 -10.77 18.58 -7.00
N ASP A 47 -10.01 18.39 -8.08
CA ASP A 47 -10.53 17.93 -9.36
C ASP A 47 -10.47 16.40 -9.47
N TYR A 48 -10.11 15.71 -8.39
CA TYR A 48 -9.97 14.26 -8.33
C TYR A 48 -8.86 13.71 -9.22
N HIS A 49 -7.93 14.56 -9.58
CA HIS A 49 -6.79 14.11 -10.37
C HIS A 49 -5.69 13.62 -9.41
N ALA A 50 -5.15 12.45 -9.68
CA ALA A 50 -4.09 11.88 -8.86
C ALA A 50 -2.75 12.51 -9.21
N HIS A 51 -1.99 12.84 -8.20
CA HIS A 51 -0.65 13.39 -8.33
C HIS A 51 0.32 12.44 -7.65
N THR A 52 1.38 12.06 -8.34
CA THR A 52 2.27 11.01 -7.87
C THR A 52 3.71 11.51 -7.88
N VAL A 53 4.38 11.34 -6.76
CA VAL A 53 5.79 11.74 -6.62
C VAL A 53 6.57 10.66 -5.89
N ALA A 54 7.85 10.56 -6.18
CA ALA A 54 8.71 9.59 -5.49
C ALA A 54 9.19 10.20 -4.18
N VAL A 55 9.20 9.38 -3.14
CA VAL A 55 9.60 9.80 -1.80
C VAL A 55 10.41 8.68 -1.14
N ASP A 56 11.11 9.02 -0.07
CA ASP A 56 11.85 8.05 0.73
C ASP A 56 11.27 8.03 2.14
N PRO A 57 10.16 7.33 2.35
CA PRO A 57 9.49 7.39 3.64
C PRO A 57 10.22 6.63 4.73
N VAL A 58 10.07 7.12 5.95
CA VAL A 58 10.64 6.48 7.13
C VAL A 58 9.53 6.26 8.14
N LEU A 59 9.37 5.03 8.58
CA LEU A 59 8.40 4.69 9.61
C LEU A 59 9.05 4.80 10.97
N ALA A 60 8.43 5.57 11.86
CA ALA A 60 8.89 5.69 13.24
C ALA A 60 7.68 5.84 14.13
N ASP A 61 7.61 5.01 15.15
CA ASP A 61 6.52 5.08 16.13
C ASP A 61 5.13 5.03 15.50
N GLY A 62 5.00 4.20 14.46
CA GLY A 62 3.72 4.00 13.82
C GLY A 62 3.31 5.10 12.85
N VAL A 63 4.17 6.08 12.62
CA VAL A 63 3.90 7.19 11.71
C VAL A 63 4.95 7.21 10.62
N ILE A 64 4.52 7.46 9.40
CA ILE A 64 5.43 7.49 8.26
C ILE A 64 5.75 8.94 7.93
N ASP A 65 7.04 9.26 7.98
CA ASP A 65 7.52 10.60 7.66
C ASP A 65 8.06 10.57 6.23
N VAL A 66 7.47 11.34 5.33
CA VAL A 66 7.93 11.37 3.94
C VAL A 66 8.82 12.56 3.66
N GLY A 67 9.08 13.39 4.67
CA GLY A 67 9.94 14.55 4.49
C GLY A 67 9.22 15.70 3.82
N SER A 68 9.99 16.56 3.18
CA SER A 68 9.45 17.77 2.56
C SER A 68 8.57 17.45 1.38
N ILE A 69 7.50 18.21 1.22
CA ILE A 69 6.57 18.02 0.12
C ILE A 69 6.49 19.32 -0.69
N GLY A 70 6.16 19.15 -1.95
CA GLY A 70 6.01 20.28 -2.85
C GLY A 70 4.65 20.95 -2.73
N SER A 71 4.47 22.01 -3.48
CA SER A 71 3.24 22.81 -3.41
C SER A 71 2.04 22.06 -3.93
N SER A 72 2.19 21.24 -4.97
CA SER A 72 1.06 20.48 -5.48
C SER A 72 0.57 19.45 -4.47
N THR A 73 1.48 18.76 -3.84
CA THR A 73 1.12 17.81 -2.79
C THR A 73 0.41 18.51 -1.64
N ARG A 74 0.96 19.65 -1.22
CA ARG A 74 0.37 20.41 -0.12
C ARG A 74 -1.03 20.87 -0.45
N LYS A 75 -1.24 21.34 -1.67
CA LYS A 75 -2.54 21.79 -2.11
C LYS A 75 -3.54 20.64 -2.12
N ASN A 76 -3.10 19.49 -2.58
CA ASN A 76 -3.99 18.31 -2.62
C ASN A 76 -4.38 17.89 -1.20
N LEU A 77 -3.44 17.94 -0.27
CA LEU A 77 -3.76 17.56 1.12
C LEU A 77 -4.74 18.51 1.76
N ALA A 78 -4.78 19.75 1.32
CA ALA A 78 -5.77 20.69 1.85
C ALA A 78 -7.17 20.32 1.42
N SER A 79 -7.32 19.66 0.27
CA SER A 79 -8.60 19.23 -0.22
C SER A 79 -8.98 17.82 0.27
N HIS A 80 -8.01 16.92 0.28
CA HIS A 80 -8.23 15.52 0.65
C HIS A 80 -7.02 15.02 1.41
N ASP A 81 -7.19 14.65 2.66
CA ASP A 81 -6.07 14.17 3.47
C ASP A 81 -5.79 12.68 3.31
N GLY A 82 -6.64 11.96 2.60
CA GLY A 82 -6.37 10.55 2.30
C GLY A 82 -5.25 10.44 1.29
N VAL A 83 -4.28 9.60 1.60
CA VAL A 83 -3.11 9.41 0.74
C VAL A 83 -2.81 7.94 0.59
N THR A 84 -2.02 7.61 -0.42
CA THR A 84 -1.55 6.26 -0.63
C THR A 84 -0.06 6.29 -0.93
N LEU A 85 0.65 5.36 -0.32
CA LEU A 85 2.05 5.13 -0.63
C LEU A 85 2.19 3.78 -1.30
N VAL A 86 2.97 3.72 -2.37
CA VAL A 86 3.20 2.46 -3.08
C VAL A 86 4.70 2.22 -3.14
N TRP A 87 5.15 1.15 -2.52
CA TRP A 87 6.53 0.69 -2.65
C TRP A 87 6.57 -0.36 -3.75
N PRO A 88 7.25 -0.08 -4.86
CA PRO A 88 7.35 -1.10 -5.91
C PRO A 88 8.19 -2.27 -5.43
N PRO A 89 7.99 -3.45 -6.01
CA PRO A 89 8.81 -4.59 -5.64
C PRO A 89 10.24 -4.38 -6.07
N ARG A 90 11.16 -4.97 -5.33
CA ARG A 90 12.57 -4.86 -5.66
C ARG A 90 12.91 -5.62 -6.93
N GLU A 91 12.14 -6.64 -7.23
CA GLU A 91 12.34 -7.44 -8.43
C GLU A 91 11.04 -7.56 -9.20
N PRO A 92 11.13 -7.61 -10.54
CA PRO A 92 9.91 -7.78 -11.34
C PRO A 92 9.15 -9.02 -10.90
N GLY A 93 7.84 -8.90 -10.84
CA GLY A 93 6.99 -10.00 -10.43
C GLY A 93 6.81 -10.13 -8.93
N GLY A 94 7.51 -9.33 -8.14
CA GLY A 94 7.33 -9.35 -6.71
C GLY A 94 6.10 -8.59 -6.25
N TYR A 95 5.89 -8.56 -4.96
CA TYR A 95 4.76 -7.83 -4.39
C TYR A 95 5.09 -6.37 -4.23
N SER A 96 4.13 -5.52 -4.60
CA SER A 96 4.17 -4.11 -4.20
C SER A 96 3.56 -3.99 -2.82
N LEU A 97 4.09 -3.11 -2.02
CA LEU A 97 3.48 -2.79 -0.73
C LEU A 97 2.69 -1.50 -0.90
N ILE A 98 1.41 -1.53 -0.55
CA ILE A 98 0.54 -0.38 -0.68
C ILE A 98 0.01 -0.03 0.70
N VAL A 99 0.20 1.21 1.10
CA VAL A 99 -0.25 1.69 2.40
C VAL A 99 -1.16 2.89 2.18
N ASP A 100 -2.37 2.80 2.66
CA ASP A 100 -3.29 3.92 2.70
C ASP A 100 -3.18 4.58 4.06
N GLY A 101 -3.36 5.89 4.09
CA GLY A 101 -3.30 6.60 5.35
C GLY A 101 -3.85 8.00 5.24
N ARG A 102 -3.66 8.76 6.29
CA ARG A 102 -4.07 10.15 6.36
C ARG A 102 -2.85 11.03 6.50
N GLY A 103 -2.77 12.04 5.66
CA GLY A 103 -1.63 12.94 5.67
C GLY A 103 -1.86 14.09 6.62
N GLU A 104 -0.84 14.38 7.42
CA GLU A 104 -0.88 15.47 8.38
C GLU A 104 0.34 16.35 8.15
N PRO A 105 0.17 17.47 7.43
CA PRO A 105 1.31 18.38 7.25
C PRO A 105 1.78 18.90 8.59
N ALA A 106 3.09 18.86 8.78
CA ALA A 106 3.66 19.39 10.00
C ALA A 106 3.87 20.90 9.86
N ASP A 107 4.30 21.53 10.95
CA ASP A 107 4.57 22.95 10.93
C ASP A 107 5.68 23.32 9.95
N THR A 108 6.59 22.39 9.72
CA THR A 108 7.57 22.54 8.65
C THR A 108 6.94 22.05 7.37
N ASP A 109 7.70 21.97 6.31
CA ASP A 109 7.17 21.45 5.05
C ASP A 109 7.06 19.93 5.02
N ALA A 110 7.35 19.29 6.12
CA ALA A 110 7.33 17.84 6.18
C ALA A 110 5.90 17.30 6.25
N LEU A 111 5.71 16.13 5.70
CA LEU A 111 4.43 15.43 5.76
C LEU A 111 4.58 14.16 6.56
N LYS A 112 3.65 13.94 7.46
CA LYS A 112 3.56 12.68 8.21
C LYS A 112 2.27 12.00 7.86
N ILE A 113 2.32 10.68 7.75
CA ILE A 113 1.18 9.88 7.35
C ILE A 113 0.88 8.88 8.46
N VAL A 114 -0.37 8.86 8.87
CA VAL A 114 -0.86 7.87 9.82
C VAL A 114 -1.45 6.74 9.00
N PRO A 115 -0.81 5.56 8.97
CA PRO A 115 -1.32 4.47 8.15
C PRO A 115 -2.63 3.92 8.69
N THR A 116 -3.53 3.60 7.78
CA THR A 116 -4.82 3.02 8.14
C THR A 116 -5.01 1.62 7.56
N ARG A 117 -4.24 1.29 6.52
CA ARG A 117 -4.38 -0.01 5.88
C ARG A 117 -3.12 -0.31 5.09
N ALA A 118 -2.71 -1.55 5.08
CA ALA A 118 -1.54 -1.98 4.30
C ALA A 118 -1.84 -3.31 3.63
N VAL A 119 -1.43 -3.45 2.39
CA VAL A 119 -1.59 -4.70 1.65
C VAL A 119 -0.37 -4.95 0.79
N LEU A 120 -0.12 -6.21 0.52
CA LEU A 120 0.82 -6.62 -0.50
C LEU A 120 0.03 -7.02 -1.73
N HIS A 121 0.47 -6.58 -2.87
CA HIS A 121 -0.29 -6.76 -4.10
C HIS A 121 0.64 -7.09 -5.25
N ARG A 122 0.21 -8.03 -6.08
CA ARG A 122 0.90 -8.25 -7.34
C ARG A 122 -0.09 -8.77 -8.37
N LYS A 123 0.27 -8.53 -9.63
CA LYS A 123 -0.58 -8.95 -10.71
C LYS A 123 -0.55 -10.47 -10.84
N ALA A 124 -1.69 -11.05 -11.20
CA ALA A 124 -1.75 -12.46 -11.49
C ALA A 124 -0.86 -12.77 -12.69
N THR A 125 -0.17 -13.88 -12.63
CA THR A 125 0.73 -14.30 -13.68
C THR A 125 0.17 -15.57 -14.31
N PRO A 126 0.12 -15.66 -15.63
CA PRO A 126 -0.31 -16.90 -16.25
C PRO A 126 0.54 -18.05 -15.77
N GLY A 127 -0.11 -19.11 -15.37
CA GLY A 127 0.61 -20.27 -14.91
C GLY A 127 0.93 -20.31 -13.44
N THR A 128 0.61 -19.27 -12.69
CA THR A 128 0.87 -19.28 -11.26
C THR A 128 -0.35 -19.61 -10.46
N VAL A 129 -1.31 -20.23 -11.04
CA VAL A 129 -2.50 -20.64 -10.30
C VAL A 129 -2.12 -21.80 -9.40
N THR A 130 -2.26 -21.61 -8.12
CA THR A 130 -1.87 -22.64 -7.17
C THR A 130 -3.05 -23.31 -6.51
N LYS A 131 -4.24 -22.78 -6.70
CA LYS A 131 -5.42 -23.33 -6.10
C LYS A 131 -6.58 -23.27 -7.06
N PRO A 132 -7.49 -24.21 -6.98
CA PRO A 132 -8.68 -24.15 -7.81
C PRO A 132 -9.41 -22.83 -7.61
N GLY A 133 -9.76 -22.20 -8.68
CA GLY A 133 -10.47 -20.95 -8.61
C GLY A 133 -9.62 -19.74 -8.35
N CYS A 134 -8.34 -19.91 -8.10
CA CYS A 134 -7.46 -18.80 -7.85
C CYS A 134 -6.63 -18.54 -9.09
N LYS A 135 -6.79 -17.39 -9.67
CA LYS A 135 -6.04 -17.02 -10.85
C LYS A 135 -4.83 -16.20 -10.53
N ASP A 136 -4.72 -15.75 -9.33
CA ASP A 136 -3.59 -14.95 -8.92
C ASP A 136 -2.63 -15.80 -8.16
N ASP A 137 -1.49 -15.26 -7.86
CA ASP A 137 -0.55 -15.94 -7.00
C ASP A 137 -1.12 -15.95 -5.60
N CYS A 138 -1.67 -17.05 -5.21
CA CYS A 138 -2.35 -17.17 -3.93
C CYS A 138 -1.44 -17.55 -2.80
N MET A 139 -0.19 -17.19 -2.88
CA MET A 139 0.73 -17.47 -1.83
C MET A 139 0.33 -16.72 -0.59
N PRO A 140 0.06 -17.39 0.51
CA PRO A 140 -0.28 -16.70 1.74
C PRO A 140 0.97 -16.09 2.32
N LEU A 141 0.79 -14.93 2.84
CA LEU A 141 1.82 -14.36 3.49
C LEU A 141 1.74 -14.72 4.83
N GLU A 142 1.92 -15.47 5.17
CA GLU A 142 1.65 -15.75 6.31
C GLU A 142 2.10 -15.04 7.09
N THR A 143 2.06 -14.65 7.04
CA THR A 143 2.25 -14.07 7.52
C THR A 143 2.29 -13.90 8.23
N GLY A 144 2.40 -14.04 8.32
CA GLY A 144 2.60 -14.16 9.08
C GLY A 144 2.52 -13.88 9.52
#